data_4e07adc58f3f16bd0151fef411f606fa
#
_entry.id   4e07adc58f3f16bd0151fef411f606fa
#
_cell.length_a   1.000
_cell.length_b   1.000
_cell.length_c   1.000
_cell.angle_alpha   90.00
_cell.angle_beta   90.00
_cell.angle_gamma   90.00
#
_symmetry.space_group_name_H-M   'P 1'
#
loop_
_entity.id
_entity.type
_entity.pdbx_description
1 polymer ?
#
loop_
_entity_poly.entity_id
_entity_poly.type
_entity_poly.pdbx_seq_one_letter_code
_entity_poly.pdbx_strand_id
1 'polypeptide(L)'
;MSLEQHLREPYARGPVPDGAVVGSAGGHVCGDLVRIAVRPAAGAIAEITFDAEGCGAMLAAASACALLADGQSLLGAARITPEDVIGELGGLSAGKRHAADLAADALHRALAKCWADERSAATPVPGRMLVAMSGGVDSAAAALLAARAGREVVAVTLKLWADQGVDGTASCCSPEAVIGARALAHSMGFPHITLDLQDRFRAAVVDDFLAEHGRGRTPNPCIRCNGLVRFDAMLELADRVGAEALATGHYARIERDGEGHLLAAAADTAKDQTYMLAGLDPGSLARVRFPLGELTKAEVRALAREARLPVAEKRESQDLCFLAGTNRERFLARHGGLAERQGEVVDTSGRVLGRHGGHTRFTVGQRRGLRVAAGEPLYVKATDVATNTVVVGKRAEIASRRVEVDPATLYRDCDRVDRVKLRYRSSPVPCRIAHRNGRAVVELQGDVHGVAPGQTACFMEGDRVVGYGTIAAAS
;
A
#
# COMPACT_ATOMS: atom_id res chain seq x y z
N MET A 1 -28.15 13.34 24.66
CA MET A 1 -27.96 13.87 26.06
C MET A 1 -27.26 15.23 25.96
N SER A 2 -27.48 16.15 26.94
CA SER A 2 -26.73 17.41 26.95
C SER A 2 -25.29 17.21 27.44
N LEU A 3 -24.39 18.15 27.17
CA LEU A 3 -23.00 18.15 27.68
C LEU A 3 -22.95 17.94 29.21
N GLU A 4 -23.85 18.62 29.96
CA GLU A 4 -23.92 18.48 31.44
C GLU A 4 -24.36 17.09 31.86
N GLN A 5 -25.29 16.46 31.13
CA GLN A 5 -25.71 15.07 31.42
C GLN A 5 -24.56 14.09 31.20
N HIS A 6 -23.83 14.20 30.08
CA HIS A 6 -22.65 13.37 29.82
C HIS A 6 -21.54 13.55 30.89
N LEU A 7 -21.44 14.71 31.52
CA LEU A 7 -20.50 14.95 32.60
C LEU A 7 -20.94 14.36 33.94
N ARG A 8 -22.24 14.46 34.27
CA ARG A 8 -22.78 13.99 35.55
C ARG A 8 -23.01 12.47 35.57
N GLU A 9 -23.52 11.94 34.46
CA GLU A 9 -23.87 10.53 34.31
C GLU A 9 -23.31 10.03 32.97
N PRO A 10 -21.97 9.78 32.88
CA PRO A 10 -21.35 9.34 31.65
C PRO A 10 -21.93 8.01 31.16
N TYR A 11 -22.47 7.98 29.94
CA TYR A 11 -23.00 6.77 29.32
C TYR A 11 -21.89 5.75 29.09
N ALA A 12 -22.07 4.51 29.55
CA ALA A 12 -21.17 3.38 29.34
C ALA A 12 -19.72 3.55 29.89
N ARG A 13 -19.50 4.45 30.85
CA ARG A 13 -18.19 4.49 31.53
C ARG A 13 -18.03 3.26 32.43
N GLY A 14 -16.97 2.48 32.21
CA GLY A 14 -16.76 1.26 32.97
C GLY A 14 -15.53 0.46 32.58
N PRO A 15 -15.32 -0.70 33.24
CA PRO A 15 -14.21 -1.59 32.91
C PRO A 15 -14.37 -2.18 31.50
N VAL A 16 -13.27 -2.71 30.98
CA VAL A 16 -13.27 -3.41 29.69
C VAL A 16 -14.04 -4.72 29.81
N PRO A 17 -15.10 -4.95 29.02
CA PRO A 17 -15.84 -6.22 29.04
C PRO A 17 -14.99 -7.40 28.55
N ASP A 18 -15.30 -8.60 29.05
CA ASP A 18 -14.64 -9.83 28.59
C ASP A 18 -14.84 -10.04 27.07
N GLY A 19 -13.75 -10.31 26.37
CA GLY A 19 -13.76 -10.50 24.92
C GLY A 19 -13.90 -9.21 24.11
N ALA A 20 -13.86 -8.03 24.74
CA ALA A 20 -13.86 -6.76 24.05
C ALA A 20 -12.45 -6.41 23.52
N VAL A 21 -12.42 -5.72 22.39
CA VAL A 21 -11.21 -5.10 21.83
C VAL A 21 -11.15 -3.62 22.20
N VAL A 22 -9.94 -3.10 22.48
CA VAL A 22 -9.75 -1.74 22.95
C VAL A 22 -9.03 -0.88 21.92
N GLY A 23 -9.63 0.25 21.56
CA GLY A 23 -8.96 1.34 20.85
C GLY A 23 -8.60 2.46 21.80
N SER A 24 -7.41 3.06 21.64
CA SER A 24 -6.93 4.16 22.50
C SER A 24 -6.44 5.31 21.64
N ALA A 25 -6.72 6.54 22.06
CA ALA A 25 -6.24 7.76 21.41
C ALA A 25 -5.88 8.82 22.47
N GLY A 26 -4.93 9.72 22.12
CA GLY A 26 -4.39 10.73 23.04
C GLY A 26 -3.03 10.36 23.61
N GLY A 27 -2.57 11.04 24.65
CA GLY A 27 -1.29 10.82 25.32
C GLY A 27 -0.49 12.08 25.58
N HIS A 28 0.83 12.00 25.49
CA HIS A 28 1.81 12.93 26.08
C HIS A 28 1.69 14.43 25.80
N VAL A 29 1.03 14.85 24.73
CA VAL A 29 1.04 16.27 24.32
C VAL A 29 0.01 17.12 25.08
N CYS A 30 -1.21 16.61 25.30
CA CYS A 30 -2.29 17.36 25.97
C CYS A 30 -2.73 16.73 27.32
N GLY A 31 -2.20 15.56 27.66
CA GLY A 31 -2.61 14.80 28.85
C GLY A 31 -3.98 14.14 28.76
N ASP A 32 -4.75 14.40 27.69
CA ASP A 32 -6.02 13.74 27.42
C ASP A 32 -5.77 12.35 26.82
N LEU A 33 -6.39 11.32 27.41
CA LEU A 33 -6.34 9.93 26.96
C LEU A 33 -7.76 9.34 26.99
N VAL A 34 -8.14 8.64 25.95
CA VAL A 34 -9.40 7.92 25.88
C VAL A 34 -9.17 6.48 25.42
N ARG A 35 -9.87 5.55 26.05
CA ARG A 35 -9.95 4.14 25.68
C ARG A 35 -11.41 3.79 25.45
N ILE A 36 -11.72 3.24 24.28
CA ILE A 36 -13.06 2.71 23.97
C ILE A 36 -12.89 1.21 23.77
N ALA A 37 -13.68 0.44 24.52
CA ALA A 37 -13.74 -1.02 24.40
C ALA A 37 -15.04 -1.41 23.71
N VAL A 38 -14.92 -2.27 22.68
CA VAL A 38 -16.04 -2.76 21.87
C VAL A 38 -16.03 -4.27 21.89
N ARG A 39 -17.15 -4.89 22.28
CA ARG A 39 -17.39 -6.32 22.16
C ARG A 39 -18.33 -6.55 20.98
N PRO A 40 -17.82 -7.06 19.85
CA PRO A 40 -18.64 -7.34 18.69
C PRO A 40 -19.42 -8.65 18.88
N ALA A 41 -20.64 -8.71 18.30
CA ALA A 41 -21.37 -9.95 18.10
C ALA A 41 -22.25 -9.83 16.85
N ALA A 42 -22.23 -10.83 15.99
CA ALA A 42 -23.04 -10.90 14.77
C ALA A 42 -22.94 -9.63 13.87
N GLY A 43 -21.75 -9.06 13.74
CA GLY A 43 -21.51 -7.86 12.92
C GLY A 43 -22.00 -6.54 13.52
N ALA A 44 -22.43 -6.53 14.79
CA ALA A 44 -22.87 -5.35 15.53
C ALA A 44 -22.06 -5.17 16.82
N ILE A 45 -22.15 -3.98 17.41
CA ILE A 45 -21.63 -3.66 18.74
C ILE A 45 -22.62 -4.19 19.77
N ALA A 46 -22.28 -5.32 20.41
CA ALA A 46 -23.11 -5.92 21.45
C ALA A 46 -22.91 -5.25 22.80
N GLU A 47 -21.75 -4.67 23.04
CA GLU A 47 -21.42 -3.94 24.25
C GLU A 47 -20.30 -2.96 23.96
N ILE A 48 -20.41 -1.77 24.52
CA ILE A 48 -19.38 -0.73 24.43
C ILE A 48 -19.16 -0.14 25.82
N THR A 49 -17.90 0.06 26.19
CA THR A 49 -17.53 0.81 27.39
C THR A 49 -16.39 1.75 27.06
N PHE A 50 -16.18 2.75 27.92
CA PHE A 50 -15.03 3.62 27.80
C PHE A 50 -14.43 3.98 29.14
N ASP A 51 -13.15 4.39 29.10
CA ASP A 51 -12.48 5.11 30.17
C ASP A 51 -11.73 6.31 29.58
N ALA A 52 -11.72 7.43 30.29
CA ALA A 52 -11.06 8.66 29.83
C ALA A 52 -10.39 9.37 30.99
N GLU A 53 -9.15 9.81 30.71
CA GLU A 53 -8.33 10.68 31.58
C GLU A 53 -8.17 12.04 30.90
N GLY A 54 -8.29 13.14 31.69
CA GLY A 54 -8.14 14.49 31.13
C GLY A 54 -9.27 15.43 31.50
N CYS A 55 -9.57 16.37 30.61
CA CYS A 55 -10.56 17.41 30.93
C CYS A 55 -12.01 16.92 30.78
N GLY A 56 -12.97 17.67 31.35
CA GLY A 56 -14.39 17.32 31.27
C GLY A 56 -14.91 17.16 29.83
N ALA A 57 -14.39 17.94 28.89
CA ALA A 57 -14.77 17.78 27.48
C ALA A 57 -14.36 16.40 26.93
N MET A 58 -13.22 15.82 27.38
CA MET A 58 -12.79 14.48 26.98
C MET A 58 -13.77 13.41 27.52
N LEU A 59 -14.15 13.51 28.79
CA LEU A 59 -15.11 12.61 29.39
C LEU A 59 -16.48 12.65 28.67
N ALA A 60 -16.98 13.86 28.39
CA ALA A 60 -18.25 14.05 27.69
C ALA A 60 -18.19 13.54 26.25
N ALA A 61 -17.08 13.80 25.52
CA ALA A 61 -16.91 13.33 24.15
C ALA A 61 -16.82 11.79 24.08
N ALA A 62 -16.12 11.15 25.00
CA ALA A 62 -16.06 9.71 25.07
C ALA A 62 -17.44 9.09 25.36
N SER A 63 -18.19 9.67 26.29
CA SER A 63 -19.56 9.28 26.64
C SER A 63 -20.53 9.44 25.45
N ALA A 64 -20.48 10.56 24.74
CA ALA A 64 -21.29 10.81 23.54
C ALA A 64 -20.92 9.83 22.40
N CYS A 65 -19.64 9.59 22.21
CA CYS A 65 -19.17 8.63 21.20
C CYS A 65 -19.66 7.20 21.49
N ALA A 66 -19.61 6.78 22.77
CA ALA A 66 -20.13 5.48 23.18
C ALA A 66 -21.64 5.38 22.97
N LEU A 67 -22.42 6.41 23.31
CA LEU A 67 -23.86 6.46 23.09
C LEU A 67 -24.24 6.35 21.61
N LEU A 68 -23.53 7.06 20.73
CA LEU A 68 -23.75 7.03 19.29
C LEU A 68 -23.42 5.67 18.68
N ALA A 69 -22.46 4.96 19.25
CA ALA A 69 -21.99 3.69 18.71
C ALA A 69 -22.73 2.45 19.26
N ASP A 70 -23.36 2.57 20.43
CA ASP A 70 -24.00 1.43 21.10
C ASP A 70 -25.13 0.81 20.26
N GLY A 71 -25.10 -0.52 20.12
CA GLY A 71 -26.07 -1.27 19.32
C GLY A 71 -25.97 -1.08 17.80
N GLN A 72 -25.08 -0.22 17.32
CA GLN A 72 -24.87 -0.03 15.88
C GLN A 72 -24.24 -1.27 15.23
N SER A 73 -24.50 -1.49 13.93
CA SER A 73 -23.65 -2.38 13.15
C SER A 73 -22.22 -1.85 13.11
N LEU A 74 -21.20 -2.72 12.96
CA LEU A 74 -19.81 -2.27 12.85
C LEU A 74 -19.60 -1.27 11.69
N LEU A 75 -20.33 -1.43 10.56
CA LEU A 75 -20.31 -0.46 9.46
C LEU A 75 -21.07 0.84 9.78
N GLY A 76 -22.14 0.76 10.58
CA GLY A 76 -22.84 1.93 11.09
C GLY A 76 -21.94 2.78 11.97
N ALA A 77 -21.30 2.15 12.96
CA ALA A 77 -20.33 2.82 13.84
C ALA A 77 -19.10 3.36 13.09
N ALA A 78 -18.70 2.73 11.99
CA ALA A 78 -17.60 3.21 11.13
C ALA A 78 -17.93 4.50 10.35
N ARG A 79 -19.14 5.03 10.45
CA ARG A 79 -19.56 6.33 9.91
C ARG A 79 -19.45 7.47 10.93
N ILE A 80 -19.34 7.17 12.23
CA ILE A 80 -19.33 8.17 13.29
C ILE A 80 -18.11 9.08 13.13
N THR A 81 -18.41 10.38 13.03
CA THR A 81 -17.41 11.44 12.85
C THR A 81 -17.21 12.23 14.15
N PRO A 82 -16.12 13.00 14.30
CA PRO A 82 -16.00 13.99 15.37
C PRO A 82 -17.17 14.99 15.40
N GLU A 83 -17.70 15.36 14.23
CA GLU A 83 -18.83 16.28 14.09
C GLU A 83 -20.11 15.69 14.68
N ASP A 84 -20.36 14.38 14.52
CA ASP A 84 -21.49 13.69 15.15
C ASP A 84 -21.37 13.73 16.68
N VAL A 85 -20.17 13.48 17.21
CA VAL A 85 -19.90 13.59 18.65
C VAL A 85 -20.14 15.01 19.17
N ILE A 86 -19.69 16.03 18.43
CA ILE A 86 -19.91 17.43 18.77
C ILE A 86 -21.41 17.77 18.70
N GLY A 87 -22.12 17.24 17.71
CA GLY A 87 -23.56 17.41 17.52
C GLY A 87 -24.36 16.83 18.70
N GLU A 88 -24.03 15.61 19.15
CA GLU A 88 -24.65 14.97 20.33
C GLU A 88 -24.48 15.80 21.62
N LEU A 89 -23.32 16.46 21.77
CA LEU A 89 -23.02 17.32 22.91
C LEU A 89 -23.69 18.70 22.83
N GLY A 90 -24.35 19.03 21.72
CA GLY A 90 -24.91 20.37 21.49
C GLY A 90 -23.85 21.43 21.18
N GLY A 91 -22.61 21.03 20.88
CA GLY A 91 -21.48 21.86 20.52
C GLY A 91 -20.31 21.76 21.48
N LEU A 92 -19.12 22.09 20.99
CA LEU A 92 -17.89 22.26 21.76
C LEU A 92 -17.18 23.56 21.35
N SER A 93 -16.55 24.25 22.32
CA SER A 93 -15.70 25.38 22.00
C SER A 93 -14.52 24.97 21.12
N ALA A 94 -13.99 25.90 20.31
CA ALA A 94 -12.89 25.62 19.38
C ALA A 94 -11.68 24.93 20.05
N GLY A 95 -11.32 25.35 21.26
CA GLY A 95 -10.21 24.76 22.02
C GLY A 95 -10.49 23.37 22.60
N LYS A 96 -11.72 22.87 22.51
CA LYS A 96 -12.15 21.57 23.03
C LYS A 96 -12.56 20.56 21.95
N ARG A 97 -12.55 20.94 20.68
CA ARG A 97 -12.92 20.04 19.56
C ARG A 97 -12.03 18.81 19.48
N HIS A 98 -10.76 18.92 19.85
CA HIS A 98 -9.82 17.79 19.88
C HIS A 98 -10.31 16.60 20.72
N ALA A 99 -11.18 16.84 21.73
CA ALA A 99 -11.75 15.76 22.53
C ALA A 99 -12.67 14.85 21.70
N ALA A 100 -13.47 15.43 20.77
CA ALA A 100 -14.28 14.66 19.85
C ALA A 100 -13.41 13.91 18.81
N ASP A 101 -12.33 14.54 18.33
CA ASP A 101 -11.37 13.89 17.43
C ASP A 101 -10.75 12.64 18.07
N LEU A 102 -10.32 12.75 19.34
CA LEU A 102 -9.73 11.64 20.09
C LEU A 102 -10.76 10.53 20.38
N ALA A 103 -11.99 10.89 20.78
CA ALA A 103 -13.04 9.91 21.04
C ALA A 103 -13.39 9.11 19.77
N ALA A 104 -13.61 9.79 18.64
CA ALA A 104 -13.85 9.14 17.36
C ALA A 104 -12.64 8.30 16.92
N ASP A 105 -11.40 8.77 17.09
CA ASP A 105 -10.21 8.00 16.74
C ASP A 105 -10.08 6.72 17.58
N ALA A 106 -10.36 6.78 18.88
CA ALA A 106 -10.36 5.61 19.75
C ALA A 106 -11.42 4.58 19.32
N LEU A 107 -12.64 5.02 18.98
CA LEU A 107 -13.66 4.16 18.43
C LEU A 107 -13.21 3.47 17.14
N HIS A 108 -12.70 4.23 16.18
CA HIS A 108 -12.24 3.66 14.90
C HIS A 108 -11.07 2.69 15.06
N ARG A 109 -10.20 2.89 16.05
CA ARG A 109 -9.14 1.92 16.40
C ARG A 109 -9.67 0.64 17.02
N ALA A 110 -10.74 0.72 17.83
CA ALA A 110 -11.43 -0.48 18.33
C ALA A 110 -12.12 -1.23 17.18
N LEU A 111 -12.86 -0.54 16.34
CA LEU A 111 -13.51 -1.12 15.15
C LEU A 111 -12.52 -1.81 14.20
N ALA A 112 -11.33 -1.22 13.99
CA ALA A 112 -10.28 -1.83 13.18
C ALA A 112 -9.87 -3.22 13.71
N LYS A 113 -9.81 -3.39 15.03
CA LYS A 113 -9.53 -4.69 15.67
C LYS A 113 -10.72 -5.65 15.55
N CYS A 114 -11.95 -5.16 15.71
CA CYS A 114 -13.14 -5.99 15.47
C CYS A 114 -13.10 -6.61 14.05
N TRP A 115 -12.78 -5.81 13.03
CA TRP A 115 -12.66 -6.30 11.66
C TRP A 115 -11.48 -7.25 11.42
N ALA A 116 -10.39 -7.10 12.17
CA ALA A 116 -9.25 -8.03 12.11
C ALA A 116 -9.59 -9.41 12.69
N ASP A 117 -10.41 -9.45 13.76
CA ASP A 117 -10.79 -10.67 14.46
C ASP A 117 -12.02 -11.35 13.84
N GLU A 118 -12.87 -10.61 13.12
CA GLU A 118 -14.03 -11.16 12.42
C GLU A 118 -13.57 -12.07 11.26
N ARG A 119 -13.91 -13.33 11.33
CA ARG A 119 -13.53 -14.34 10.33
C ARG A 119 -14.66 -14.79 9.43
N SER A 120 -15.90 -14.45 9.80
CA SER A 120 -17.08 -14.87 9.06
C SER A 120 -17.31 -13.97 7.86
N ALA A 121 -17.53 -14.57 6.70
CA ALA A 121 -17.99 -13.83 5.53
C ALA A 121 -19.44 -13.39 5.76
N ALA A 122 -19.72 -12.11 5.48
CA ALA A 122 -21.08 -11.60 5.48
C ALA A 122 -21.83 -12.02 4.20
N THR A 123 -23.14 -12.08 4.27
CA THR A 123 -23.96 -12.25 3.06
C THR A 123 -23.67 -11.10 2.10
N PRO A 124 -23.34 -11.39 0.82
CA PRO A 124 -23.09 -10.35 -0.16
C PRO A 124 -24.27 -9.40 -0.30
N VAL A 125 -23.97 -8.10 -0.26
CA VAL A 125 -24.96 -7.04 -0.46
C VAL A 125 -24.86 -6.52 -1.88
N PRO A 126 -25.90 -6.66 -2.71
CA PRO A 126 -25.88 -6.22 -4.09
C PRO A 126 -25.47 -4.75 -4.23
N GLY A 127 -24.50 -4.49 -5.08
CA GLY A 127 -23.99 -3.16 -5.33
C GLY A 127 -23.00 -2.61 -4.29
N ARG A 128 -22.74 -3.31 -3.17
CA ARG A 128 -21.72 -2.88 -2.22
C ARG A 128 -20.31 -3.11 -2.77
N MET A 129 -19.45 -2.10 -2.64
CA MET A 129 -18.08 -2.11 -3.13
C MET A 129 -17.11 -1.63 -2.05
N LEU A 130 -16.08 -2.45 -1.78
CA LEU A 130 -14.95 -2.01 -0.96
C LEU A 130 -14.00 -1.16 -1.81
N VAL A 131 -13.62 0.04 -1.34
CA VAL A 131 -12.74 0.93 -2.09
C VAL A 131 -11.51 1.27 -1.25
N ALA A 132 -10.33 0.96 -1.80
CA ALA A 132 -9.06 1.29 -1.15
C ALA A 132 -8.79 2.80 -1.23
N MET A 133 -8.71 3.48 -0.08
CA MET A 133 -8.45 4.91 0.03
C MET A 133 -7.14 5.16 0.77
N SER A 134 -6.18 5.76 0.10
CA SER A 134 -4.86 6.14 0.65
C SER A 134 -4.77 7.62 1.04
N GLY A 135 -5.87 8.37 0.93
CA GLY A 135 -5.87 9.82 1.09
C GLY A 135 -5.18 10.58 -0.06
N GLY A 136 -4.96 9.93 -1.21
CA GLY A 136 -4.48 10.53 -2.44
C GLY A 136 -5.62 10.78 -3.44
N VAL A 137 -5.38 11.65 -4.43
CA VAL A 137 -6.38 12.04 -5.45
C VAL A 137 -6.92 10.83 -6.24
N ASP A 138 -6.06 9.87 -6.58
CA ASP A 138 -6.44 8.71 -7.40
C ASP A 138 -7.42 7.80 -6.65
N SER A 139 -7.14 7.49 -5.39
CA SER A 139 -8.03 6.67 -4.57
C SER A 139 -9.36 7.37 -4.27
N ALA A 140 -9.35 8.69 -4.08
CA ALA A 140 -10.55 9.48 -3.89
C ALA A 140 -11.41 9.54 -5.17
N ALA A 141 -10.78 9.70 -6.34
CA ALA A 141 -11.48 9.67 -7.62
C ALA A 141 -12.08 8.29 -7.91
N ALA A 142 -11.38 7.20 -7.57
CA ALA A 142 -11.92 5.84 -7.69
C ALA A 142 -13.17 5.64 -6.82
N ALA A 143 -13.16 6.15 -5.58
CA ALA A 143 -14.32 6.11 -4.68
C ALA A 143 -15.49 6.97 -5.22
N LEU A 144 -15.19 8.17 -5.74
CA LEU A 144 -16.19 9.05 -6.37
C LEU A 144 -16.86 8.37 -7.58
N LEU A 145 -16.08 7.75 -8.45
CA LEU A 145 -16.60 7.05 -9.63
C LEU A 145 -17.47 5.86 -9.23
N ALA A 146 -17.08 5.09 -8.20
CA ALA A 146 -17.89 4.01 -7.67
C ALA A 146 -19.24 4.53 -7.14
N ALA A 147 -19.24 5.62 -6.38
CA ALA A 147 -20.46 6.25 -5.86
C ALA A 147 -21.34 6.82 -6.98
N ARG A 148 -20.77 7.50 -7.98
CA ARG A 148 -21.50 8.00 -9.17
C ARG A 148 -22.12 6.87 -10.00
N ALA A 149 -21.52 5.66 -9.96
CA ALA A 149 -22.09 4.46 -10.56
C ALA A 149 -23.18 3.78 -9.68
N GLY A 150 -23.64 4.44 -8.62
CA GLY A 150 -24.69 3.94 -7.74
C GLY A 150 -24.25 2.82 -6.79
N ARG A 151 -22.94 2.66 -6.56
CA ARG A 151 -22.44 1.63 -5.65
C ARG A 151 -22.50 2.10 -4.20
N GLU A 152 -22.82 1.18 -3.28
CA GLU A 152 -22.67 1.40 -1.84
C GLU A 152 -21.18 1.26 -1.49
N VAL A 153 -20.51 2.40 -1.27
CA VAL A 153 -19.07 2.43 -1.02
C VAL A 153 -18.76 2.20 0.45
N VAL A 154 -17.86 1.26 0.72
CA VAL A 154 -17.16 1.09 2.01
C VAL A 154 -15.68 1.41 1.77
N ALA A 155 -15.16 2.42 2.46
CA ALA A 155 -13.78 2.85 2.31
C ALA A 155 -12.84 2.04 3.23
N VAL A 156 -11.66 1.66 2.72
CA VAL A 156 -10.63 1.02 3.54
C VAL A 156 -9.26 1.69 3.35
N THR A 157 -8.56 1.93 4.45
CA THR A 157 -7.16 2.36 4.46
C THR A 157 -6.30 1.27 5.09
N LEU A 158 -5.18 0.94 4.45
CA LEU A 158 -4.23 -0.05 4.93
C LEU A 158 -3.12 0.62 5.72
N LYS A 159 -2.86 0.15 6.93
CA LYS A 159 -1.70 0.51 7.73
C LYS A 159 -0.64 -0.57 7.53
N LEU A 160 0.35 -0.30 6.67
CA LEU A 160 1.35 -1.28 6.24
C LEU A 160 2.64 -1.21 7.03
N TRP A 161 3.08 0.00 7.39
CA TRP A 161 4.36 0.22 8.03
C TRP A 161 4.33 1.44 8.95
N ALA A 162 4.93 1.31 10.11
CA ALA A 162 5.25 2.43 10.99
C ALA A 162 6.69 2.24 11.49
N ASP A 163 7.57 3.20 11.22
CA ASP A 163 8.95 3.17 11.69
C ASP A 163 9.07 4.04 12.94
N GLN A 164 9.30 3.41 14.10
CA GLN A 164 9.53 4.13 15.35
C GLN A 164 10.87 4.88 15.27
N GLY A 165 10.84 6.21 15.36
CA GLY A 165 12.03 7.07 15.36
C GLY A 165 12.42 7.65 14.00
N VAL A 166 11.52 7.59 13.02
CA VAL A 166 11.54 8.41 11.80
C VAL A 166 10.34 9.36 11.86
N ASP A 167 10.52 10.62 11.44
CA ASP A 167 9.40 11.53 11.29
C ASP A 167 8.45 10.99 10.21
N GLY A 168 7.42 10.26 10.67
CA GLY A 168 6.50 9.49 9.81
C GLY A 168 5.49 10.33 9.05
N THR A 169 5.50 11.67 9.20
CA THR A 169 4.50 12.57 8.59
C THR A 169 4.46 12.47 7.05
N ALA A 170 5.55 12.05 6.44
CA ALA A 170 5.64 11.83 4.99
C ALA A 170 5.09 10.46 4.52
N SER A 171 4.80 9.51 5.43
CA SER A 171 4.30 8.18 5.10
C SER A 171 2.79 8.19 4.86
N CYS A 172 2.33 7.49 3.81
CA CYS A 172 0.89 7.26 3.59
C CYS A 172 0.25 6.33 4.65
N CYS A 173 1.05 5.76 5.54
CA CYS A 173 0.62 4.88 6.64
C CYS A 173 0.82 5.53 8.01
N SER A 174 1.19 6.82 8.08
CA SER A 174 1.26 7.53 9.35
C SER A 174 -0.11 7.66 10.01
N PRO A 175 -0.19 7.81 11.33
CA PRO A 175 -1.48 8.07 12.01
C PRO A 175 -2.25 9.23 11.39
N GLU A 176 -1.57 10.31 11.05
CA GLU A 176 -2.15 11.52 10.41
C GLU A 176 -2.67 11.21 9.00
N ALA A 177 -1.95 10.39 8.23
CA ALA A 177 -2.40 9.99 6.91
C ALA A 177 -3.65 9.10 6.96
N VAL A 178 -3.74 8.19 7.94
CA VAL A 178 -4.93 7.35 8.17
C VAL A 178 -6.11 8.22 8.62
N ILE A 179 -5.92 9.14 9.56
CA ILE A 179 -6.96 10.09 10.00
C ILE A 179 -7.42 10.95 8.82
N GLY A 180 -6.50 11.47 8.01
CA GLY A 180 -6.83 12.25 6.81
C GLY A 180 -7.60 11.45 5.74
N ALA A 181 -7.25 10.19 5.53
CA ALA A 181 -7.98 9.33 4.60
C ALA A 181 -9.40 9.00 5.12
N ARG A 182 -9.56 8.80 6.43
CA ARG A 182 -10.85 8.62 7.08
C ARG A 182 -11.70 9.87 6.98
N ALA A 183 -11.17 11.04 7.31
CA ALA A 183 -11.89 12.31 7.19
C ALA A 183 -12.35 12.56 5.74
N LEU A 184 -11.52 12.23 4.74
CA LEU A 184 -11.88 12.31 3.33
C LEU A 184 -13.02 11.33 2.99
N ALA A 185 -12.97 10.09 3.44
CA ALA A 185 -14.04 9.11 3.23
C ALA A 185 -15.36 9.57 3.86
N HIS A 186 -15.31 10.07 5.09
CA HIS A 186 -16.49 10.61 5.80
C HIS A 186 -17.06 11.84 5.10
N SER A 187 -16.22 12.76 4.60
CA SER A 187 -16.69 13.92 3.83
C SER A 187 -17.42 13.55 2.53
N MET A 188 -17.16 12.34 2.02
CA MET A 188 -17.83 11.75 0.87
C MET A 188 -19.06 10.89 1.27
N GLY A 189 -19.38 10.78 2.59
CA GLY A 189 -20.50 10.00 3.12
C GLY A 189 -20.24 8.50 3.26
N PHE A 190 -18.97 8.05 3.22
CA PHE A 190 -18.64 6.63 3.27
C PHE A 190 -18.23 6.18 4.69
N PRO A 191 -18.65 4.97 5.15
CA PRO A 191 -18.03 4.34 6.31
C PRO A 191 -16.56 4.04 6.00
N HIS A 192 -15.70 4.15 7.01
CA HIS A 192 -14.27 3.95 6.83
C HIS A 192 -13.72 2.90 7.80
N ILE A 193 -12.96 1.95 7.25
CA ILE A 193 -12.27 0.90 7.99
C ILE A 193 -10.76 1.11 7.86
N THR A 194 -10.04 0.98 8.96
CA THR A 194 -8.57 0.86 8.93
C THR A 194 -8.20 -0.60 9.11
N LEU A 195 -7.38 -1.15 8.21
CA LEU A 195 -6.88 -2.51 8.31
C LEU A 195 -5.38 -2.48 8.64
N ASP A 196 -5.02 -2.98 9.83
CA ASP A 196 -3.63 -3.08 10.26
C ASP A 196 -2.99 -4.34 9.69
N LEU A 197 -2.02 -4.18 8.81
CA LEU A 197 -1.30 -5.25 8.13
C LEU A 197 0.22 -5.17 8.38
N GLN A 198 0.67 -4.47 9.43
CA GLN A 198 2.08 -4.19 9.65
C GLN A 198 2.91 -5.48 9.77
N ASP A 199 2.44 -6.45 10.55
CA ASP A 199 3.16 -7.72 10.75
C ASP A 199 3.21 -8.54 9.44
N ARG A 200 2.06 -8.65 8.73
CA ARG A 200 1.99 -9.34 7.42
C ARG A 200 2.89 -8.66 6.39
N PHE A 201 2.90 -7.33 6.38
CA PHE A 201 3.75 -6.55 5.48
C PHE A 201 5.23 -6.72 5.82
N ARG A 202 5.60 -6.69 7.10
CA ARG A 202 6.97 -6.93 7.55
C ARG A 202 7.46 -8.28 7.06
N ALA A 203 6.76 -9.35 7.39
CA ALA A 203 7.16 -10.71 7.06
C ALA A 203 7.23 -10.97 5.54
N ALA A 204 6.24 -10.49 4.77
CA ALA A 204 6.17 -10.79 3.34
C ALA A 204 6.99 -9.85 2.45
N VAL A 205 7.21 -8.60 2.88
CA VAL A 205 7.79 -7.55 2.01
C VAL A 205 9.09 -7.00 2.55
N VAL A 206 9.13 -6.59 3.83
CA VAL A 206 10.31 -5.92 4.39
C VAL A 206 11.45 -6.92 4.59
N ASP A 207 11.17 -8.08 5.18
CA ASP A 207 12.19 -9.10 5.44
C ASP A 207 12.79 -9.64 4.13
N ASP A 208 11.98 -9.83 3.08
CA ASP A 208 12.46 -10.16 1.73
C ASP A 208 13.32 -9.04 1.14
N PHE A 209 12.88 -7.78 1.26
CA PHE A 209 13.63 -6.61 0.78
C PHE A 209 15.03 -6.53 1.42
N LEU A 210 15.11 -6.79 2.72
CA LEU A 210 16.38 -6.83 3.46
C LEU A 210 17.26 -8.00 3.01
N ALA A 211 16.68 -9.19 2.90
CA ALA A 211 17.39 -10.40 2.49
C ALA A 211 17.95 -10.30 1.06
N GLU A 212 17.16 -9.80 0.11
CA GLU A 212 17.60 -9.65 -1.28
C GLU A 212 18.70 -8.57 -1.42
N HIS A 213 18.59 -7.46 -0.71
CA HIS A 213 19.68 -6.47 -0.66
C HIS A 213 20.94 -7.03 -0.01
N GLY A 214 20.82 -7.87 1.01
CA GLY A 214 21.94 -8.60 1.62
C GLY A 214 22.64 -9.55 0.63
N ARG A 215 21.90 -10.07 -0.37
CA ARG A 215 22.44 -10.89 -1.46
C ARG A 215 22.95 -10.10 -2.67
N GLY A 216 22.96 -8.75 -2.60
CA GLY A 216 23.36 -7.88 -3.71
C GLY A 216 22.32 -7.78 -4.83
N ARG A 217 21.10 -8.23 -4.61
CA ARG A 217 20.00 -8.13 -5.58
C ARG A 217 19.18 -6.85 -5.37
N THR A 218 18.40 -6.49 -6.37
CA THR A 218 17.53 -5.32 -6.31
C THR A 218 16.07 -5.76 -6.41
N PRO A 219 15.38 -6.06 -5.28
CA PRO A 219 14.00 -6.56 -5.28
C PRO A 219 12.99 -5.50 -5.70
N ASN A 220 11.79 -5.96 -6.10
CA ASN A 220 10.61 -5.10 -6.30
C ASN A 220 9.58 -5.34 -5.19
N PRO A 221 9.63 -4.58 -4.08
CA PRO A 221 8.74 -4.79 -2.96
C PRO A 221 7.27 -4.48 -3.29
N CYS A 222 6.98 -3.62 -4.29
CA CYS A 222 5.60 -3.27 -4.64
C CYS A 222 4.83 -4.45 -5.25
N ILE A 223 5.46 -5.26 -6.09
CA ILE A 223 4.83 -6.44 -6.68
C ILE A 223 4.50 -7.48 -5.59
N ARG A 224 5.45 -7.74 -4.68
CA ARG A 224 5.21 -8.61 -3.53
C ARG A 224 4.10 -8.07 -2.63
N CYS A 225 4.12 -6.76 -2.34
CA CYS A 225 3.09 -6.13 -1.53
C CYS A 225 1.70 -6.28 -2.14
N ASN A 226 1.54 -6.02 -3.42
CA ASN A 226 0.25 -6.16 -4.10
C ASN A 226 -0.18 -7.64 -4.17
N GLY A 227 0.70 -8.56 -4.59
CA GLY A 227 0.38 -9.96 -4.80
C GLY A 227 0.23 -10.80 -3.54
N LEU A 228 0.83 -10.41 -2.38
CA LEU A 228 0.87 -11.26 -1.18
C LEU A 228 0.25 -10.61 0.06
N VAL A 229 -0.03 -9.30 0.03
CA VAL A 229 -0.47 -8.58 1.23
C VAL A 229 -1.73 -7.77 0.97
N ARG A 230 -1.68 -6.82 0.03
CA ARG A 230 -2.75 -5.82 -0.10
C ARG A 230 -4.04 -6.41 -0.63
N PHE A 231 -4.00 -7.04 -1.82
CA PHE A 231 -5.22 -7.46 -2.50
C PHE A 231 -5.88 -8.61 -1.77
N ASP A 232 -5.12 -9.60 -1.29
CA ASP A 232 -5.68 -10.70 -0.50
C ASP A 232 -6.40 -10.20 0.75
N ALA A 233 -5.72 -9.36 1.55
CA ALA A 233 -6.32 -8.83 2.79
C ALA A 233 -7.55 -7.93 2.52
N MET A 234 -7.54 -7.16 1.42
CA MET A 234 -8.70 -6.36 1.05
C MET A 234 -9.86 -7.20 0.51
N LEU A 235 -9.59 -8.27 -0.22
CA LEU A 235 -10.62 -9.20 -0.68
C LEU A 235 -11.22 -10.01 0.49
N GLU A 236 -10.37 -10.44 1.44
CA GLU A 236 -10.84 -11.03 2.69
C GLU A 236 -11.76 -10.06 3.47
N LEU A 237 -11.39 -8.76 3.55
CA LEU A 237 -12.25 -7.74 4.14
C LEU A 237 -13.54 -7.52 3.33
N ALA A 238 -13.45 -7.54 2.00
CA ALA A 238 -14.63 -7.42 1.14
C ALA A 238 -15.66 -8.51 1.45
N ASP A 239 -15.20 -9.76 1.68
CA ASP A 239 -16.07 -10.86 2.10
C ASP A 239 -16.72 -10.59 3.47
N ARG A 240 -15.95 -10.07 4.44
CA ARG A 240 -16.45 -9.75 5.79
C ARG A 240 -17.47 -8.62 5.81
N VAL A 241 -17.33 -7.63 4.92
CA VAL A 241 -18.29 -6.52 4.82
C VAL A 241 -19.42 -6.80 3.81
N GLY A 242 -19.43 -7.96 3.17
CA GLY A 242 -20.41 -8.32 2.15
C GLY A 242 -20.29 -7.50 0.86
N ALA A 243 -19.08 -7.08 0.48
CA ALA A 243 -18.85 -6.36 -0.76
C ALA A 243 -18.63 -7.32 -1.94
N GLU A 244 -19.31 -7.07 -3.06
CA GLU A 244 -19.20 -7.88 -4.28
C GLU A 244 -17.84 -7.71 -4.97
N ALA A 245 -17.23 -6.52 -4.84
CA ALA A 245 -15.99 -6.18 -5.52
C ALA A 245 -15.12 -5.23 -4.68
N LEU A 246 -13.83 -5.25 -5.00
CA LEU A 246 -12.79 -4.35 -4.52
C LEU A 246 -12.41 -3.36 -5.63
N ALA A 247 -12.45 -2.06 -5.35
CA ALA A 247 -11.93 -1.04 -6.25
C ALA A 247 -10.69 -0.36 -5.68
N THR A 248 -9.77 0.02 -6.55
CA THR A 248 -8.57 0.78 -6.17
C THR A 248 -8.25 1.86 -7.20
N GLY A 249 -7.50 2.87 -6.77
CA GLY A 249 -7.04 3.97 -7.64
C GLY A 249 -5.83 3.63 -8.51
N HIS A 250 -5.58 2.36 -8.84
CA HIS A 250 -4.52 1.99 -9.75
C HIS A 250 -4.90 2.25 -11.21
N TYR A 251 -3.90 2.66 -12.01
CA TYR A 251 -4.01 2.78 -13.45
C TYR A 251 -3.66 1.44 -14.10
N ALA A 252 -4.67 0.65 -14.34
CA ALA A 252 -4.61 -0.65 -15.02
C ALA A 252 -6.00 -0.97 -15.57
N ARG A 253 -6.10 -1.87 -16.54
CA ARG A 253 -7.37 -2.41 -17.04
C ARG A 253 -7.44 -3.90 -16.73
N ILE A 254 -8.64 -4.43 -16.72
CA ILE A 254 -8.90 -5.87 -16.66
C ILE A 254 -9.67 -6.25 -17.91
N GLU A 255 -9.09 -7.15 -18.66
CA GLU A 255 -9.69 -7.73 -19.87
C GLU A 255 -10.04 -9.19 -19.61
N ARG A 256 -11.03 -9.69 -20.35
CA ARG A 256 -11.44 -11.09 -20.30
C ARG A 256 -11.16 -11.74 -21.65
N ASP A 257 -10.50 -12.88 -21.64
CA ASP A 257 -10.40 -13.79 -22.77
C ASP A 257 -11.20 -15.08 -22.51
N GLY A 258 -11.06 -16.08 -23.39
CA GLY A 258 -11.74 -17.37 -23.24
C GLY A 258 -11.32 -18.18 -22.00
N GLU A 259 -10.20 -17.82 -21.36
CA GLU A 259 -9.59 -18.54 -20.23
C GLU A 259 -9.72 -17.77 -18.91
N GLY A 260 -10.32 -16.57 -18.91
CA GLY A 260 -10.57 -15.78 -17.70
C GLY A 260 -10.14 -14.32 -17.79
N HIS A 261 -9.72 -13.73 -16.67
CA HIS A 261 -9.36 -12.32 -16.58
C HIS A 261 -7.83 -12.15 -16.59
N LEU A 262 -7.38 -11.08 -17.25
CA LEU A 262 -5.98 -10.66 -17.29
C LEU A 262 -5.88 -9.17 -17.03
N LEU A 263 -4.75 -8.74 -16.45
CA LEU A 263 -4.40 -7.33 -16.40
C LEU A 263 -4.02 -6.84 -17.80
N ALA A 264 -4.46 -5.64 -18.15
CA ALA A 264 -4.07 -4.95 -19.37
C ALA A 264 -3.58 -3.52 -19.05
N ALA A 265 -2.72 -2.99 -19.92
CA ALA A 265 -2.14 -1.66 -19.73
C ALA A 265 -3.23 -0.58 -19.68
N ALA A 266 -3.02 0.42 -18.82
CA ALA A 266 -3.91 1.56 -18.73
C ALA A 266 -3.90 2.43 -20.00
N ALA A 267 -4.96 3.19 -20.23
CA ALA A 267 -5.03 4.17 -21.31
C ALA A 267 -3.95 5.27 -21.16
N ASP A 268 -3.68 5.73 -19.92
CA ASP A 268 -2.54 6.59 -19.62
C ASP A 268 -1.25 5.76 -19.47
N THR A 269 -0.52 5.58 -20.56
CA THR A 269 0.71 4.80 -20.59
C THR A 269 1.81 5.35 -19.69
N ALA A 270 1.81 6.67 -19.41
CA ALA A 270 2.75 7.31 -18.49
C ALA A 270 2.46 7.01 -17.02
N LYS A 271 1.23 6.61 -16.72
CA LYS A 271 0.75 6.23 -15.38
C LYS A 271 0.50 4.74 -15.23
N ASP A 272 0.66 3.94 -16.28
CA ASP A 272 0.44 2.50 -16.26
C ASP A 272 1.14 1.81 -15.09
N GLN A 273 0.37 1.06 -14.31
CA GLN A 273 0.80 0.34 -13.11
C GLN A 273 0.68 -1.19 -13.23
N THR A 274 0.36 -1.71 -14.41
CA THR A 274 0.23 -3.16 -14.63
C THR A 274 1.46 -3.94 -14.20
N TYR A 275 2.66 -3.37 -14.42
CA TYR A 275 3.91 -3.96 -13.94
C TYR A 275 3.93 -4.18 -12.42
N MET A 276 3.41 -3.23 -11.63
CA MET A 276 3.35 -3.34 -10.17
C MET A 276 2.25 -4.29 -9.68
N LEU A 277 1.32 -4.64 -10.56
CA LEU A 277 0.20 -5.54 -10.30
C LEU A 277 0.41 -6.94 -10.90
N ALA A 278 1.52 -7.18 -11.61
CA ALA A 278 1.76 -8.41 -12.34
C ALA A 278 1.72 -9.70 -11.49
N GLY A 279 1.93 -9.57 -10.17
CA GLY A 279 1.82 -10.67 -9.22
C GLY A 279 0.41 -10.98 -8.71
N LEU A 280 -0.64 -10.30 -9.20
CA LEU A 280 -2.02 -10.60 -8.83
C LEU A 280 -2.47 -11.91 -9.47
N ASP A 281 -3.14 -12.74 -8.68
CA ASP A 281 -3.77 -13.95 -9.19
C ASP A 281 -4.92 -13.61 -10.14
N PRO A 282 -4.94 -14.16 -11.38
CA PRO A 282 -6.02 -13.94 -12.33
C PRO A 282 -7.41 -14.32 -11.82
N GLY A 283 -7.51 -15.31 -10.93
CA GLY A 283 -8.77 -15.70 -10.29
C GLY A 283 -9.36 -14.58 -9.44
N SER A 284 -8.52 -13.79 -8.79
CA SER A 284 -8.94 -12.64 -7.99
C SER A 284 -9.43 -11.47 -8.84
N LEU A 285 -8.99 -11.34 -10.10
CA LEU A 285 -9.31 -10.20 -10.97
C LEU A 285 -10.81 -10.09 -11.30
N ALA A 286 -11.56 -11.18 -11.23
CA ALA A 286 -13.01 -11.15 -11.43
C ALA A 286 -13.71 -10.19 -10.44
N ARG A 287 -13.15 -10.06 -9.23
CA ARG A 287 -13.67 -9.23 -8.13
C ARG A 287 -12.98 -7.89 -7.98
N VAL A 288 -11.95 -7.61 -8.77
CA VAL A 288 -11.20 -6.34 -8.72
C VAL A 288 -11.71 -5.37 -9.77
N ARG A 289 -11.68 -4.08 -9.47
CA ARG A 289 -12.02 -2.98 -10.38
C ARG A 289 -10.96 -1.90 -10.30
N PHE A 290 -10.57 -1.38 -11.47
CA PHE A 290 -9.67 -0.24 -11.62
C PHE A 290 -10.42 0.91 -12.33
N PRO A 291 -11.20 1.73 -11.62
CA PRO A 291 -12.05 2.76 -12.23
C PRO A 291 -11.27 3.81 -13.03
N LEU A 292 -9.96 3.92 -12.81
CA LEU A 292 -9.10 4.89 -13.48
C LEU A 292 -8.41 4.32 -14.74
N GLY A 293 -8.64 3.05 -15.07
CA GLY A 293 -7.90 2.37 -16.14
C GLY A 293 -8.05 2.99 -17.52
N GLU A 294 -9.19 3.60 -17.81
CA GLU A 294 -9.50 4.27 -19.09
C GLU A 294 -9.28 5.79 -19.03
N LEU A 295 -8.83 6.35 -17.90
CA LEU A 295 -8.69 7.77 -17.69
C LEU A 295 -7.22 8.21 -17.66
N THR A 296 -6.97 9.38 -18.21
CA THR A 296 -5.69 10.08 -18.02
C THR A 296 -5.61 10.73 -16.65
N LYS A 297 -4.40 10.96 -16.17
CA LYS A 297 -4.18 11.70 -14.91
C LYS A 297 -4.80 13.10 -14.91
N ALA A 298 -4.83 13.75 -16.05
CA ALA A 298 -5.44 15.07 -16.20
C ALA A 298 -6.96 15.01 -15.98
N GLU A 299 -7.63 14.03 -16.54
CA GLU A 299 -9.07 13.79 -16.34
C GLU A 299 -9.39 13.44 -14.90
N VAL A 300 -8.59 12.58 -14.26
CA VAL A 300 -8.75 12.24 -12.84
C VAL A 300 -8.65 13.49 -11.95
N ARG A 301 -7.69 14.38 -12.20
CA ARG A 301 -7.61 15.65 -11.48
C ARG A 301 -8.77 16.60 -11.78
N ALA A 302 -9.26 16.64 -13.02
CA ALA A 302 -10.44 17.42 -13.40
C ALA A 302 -11.68 16.95 -12.64
N LEU A 303 -11.92 15.63 -12.59
CA LEU A 303 -13.00 15.02 -11.80
C LEU A 303 -12.91 15.36 -10.31
N ALA A 304 -11.70 15.32 -9.75
CA ALA A 304 -11.49 15.66 -8.35
C ALA A 304 -11.77 17.15 -8.05
N ARG A 305 -11.40 18.07 -8.97
CA ARG A 305 -11.73 19.52 -8.85
C ARG A 305 -13.21 19.77 -8.98
N GLU A 306 -13.86 19.19 -9.97
CA GLU A 306 -15.31 19.30 -10.18
C GLU A 306 -16.08 18.89 -8.92
N ALA A 307 -15.68 17.77 -8.31
CA ALA A 307 -16.25 17.27 -7.07
C ALA A 307 -15.77 18.02 -5.81
N ARG A 308 -14.92 19.04 -5.96
CA ARG A 308 -14.34 19.83 -4.86
C ARG A 308 -13.65 18.98 -3.79
N LEU A 309 -12.99 17.90 -4.21
CA LEU A 309 -12.25 17.06 -3.29
C LEU A 309 -11.00 17.80 -2.76
N PRO A 310 -10.77 17.82 -1.44
CA PRO A 310 -9.68 18.60 -0.84
C PRO A 310 -8.29 18.11 -1.28
N VAL A 311 -8.22 16.91 -1.86
CA VAL A 311 -6.99 16.26 -2.33
C VAL A 311 -6.70 16.48 -3.82
N ALA A 312 -7.51 17.27 -4.56
CA ALA A 312 -7.37 17.47 -6.00
C ALA A 312 -5.97 17.96 -6.41
N GLU A 313 -5.35 18.83 -5.60
CA GLU A 313 -4.02 19.39 -5.85
C GLU A 313 -2.89 18.69 -5.05
N LYS A 314 -3.22 17.64 -4.30
CA LYS A 314 -2.22 16.92 -3.50
C LYS A 314 -1.14 16.30 -4.41
N ARG A 315 0.13 16.46 -4.01
CA ARG A 315 1.26 15.84 -4.72
C ARG A 315 1.22 14.33 -4.58
N GLU A 316 1.69 13.64 -5.60
CA GLU A 316 1.80 12.16 -5.61
C GLU A 316 2.99 11.71 -4.74
N SER A 317 2.80 10.61 -4.02
CA SER A 317 3.91 9.90 -3.38
C SER A 317 4.70 9.17 -4.45
N GLN A 318 6.01 9.41 -4.51
CA GLN A 318 6.90 8.84 -5.54
C GLN A 318 7.82 7.74 -5.00
N ASP A 319 7.95 7.63 -3.68
CA ASP A 319 8.86 6.70 -3.02
C ASP A 319 8.15 5.43 -2.54
N LEU A 320 8.95 4.42 -2.22
CA LEU A 320 8.45 3.21 -1.53
C LEU A 320 7.83 3.64 -0.19
N CYS A 321 6.60 3.19 0.07
CA CYS A 321 5.80 3.66 1.20
C CYS A 321 6.50 3.49 2.56
N PHE A 322 7.31 2.43 2.74
CA PHE A 322 8.04 2.15 3.98
C PHE A 322 9.40 2.86 4.07
N LEU A 323 9.84 3.55 3.01
CA LEU A 323 11.03 4.42 3.01
C LEU A 323 10.68 5.89 3.21
N ALA A 324 9.40 6.23 3.35
CA ALA A 324 8.98 7.61 3.56
C ALA A 324 9.58 8.19 4.85
N GLY A 325 10.19 9.37 4.76
CA GLY A 325 10.91 10.01 5.87
C GLY A 325 12.33 9.49 6.12
N THR A 326 12.80 8.49 5.34
CA THR A 326 14.18 7.96 5.41
C THR A 326 14.72 7.71 3.99
N ASN A 327 15.93 7.21 3.89
CA ASN A 327 16.46 6.72 2.63
C ASN A 327 16.76 5.21 2.71
N ARG A 328 16.94 4.58 1.54
CA ARG A 328 17.19 3.14 1.43
C ARG A 328 18.39 2.70 2.31
N GLU A 329 19.47 3.44 2.31
CA GLU A 329 20.70 3.08 3.02
C GLU A 329 20.47 3.07 4.55
N ARG A 330 19.85 4.11 5.08
CA ARG A 330 19.50 4.18 6.51
C ARG A 330 18.53 3.09 6.92
N PHE A 331 17.55 2.80 6.05
CA PHE A 331 16.59 1.73 6.29
C PHE A 331 17.28 0.35 6.34
N LEU A 332 18.14 0.05 5.37
CA LEU A 332 18.91 -1.20 5.32
C LEU A 332 19.85 -1.34 6.52
N ALA A 333 20.49 -0.26 6.94
CA ALA A 333 21.34 -0.28 8.14
C ALA A 333 20.55 -0.53 9.41
N ARG A 334 19.41 0.17 9.59
CA ARG A 334 18.59 0.08 10.80
C ARG A 334 17.89 -1.27 10.96
N HIS A 335 17.26 -1.76 9.91
CA HIS A 335 16.39 -2.93 9.96
C HIS A 335 17.07 -4.24 9.51
N GLY A 336 18.13 -4.14 8.68
CA GLY A 336 18.83 -5.28 8.12
C GLY A 336 20.25 -5.47 8.64
N GLY A 337 20.75 -4.59 9.49
CA GLY A 337 22.14 -4.63 9.93
C GLY A 337 23.16 -4.45 8.79
N LEU A 338 22.69 -4.01 7.60
CA LEU A 338 23.52 -3.80 6.41
C LEU A 338 24.19 -2.42 6.50
N ALA A 339 25.09 -2.27 7.47
CA ALA A 339 25.82 -1.04 7.70
C ALA A 339 26.75 -0.68 6.52
N GLU A 340 27.12 0.60 6.44
CA GLU A 340 28.10 1.06 5.49
C GLU A 340 29.44 0.34 5.70
N ARG A 341 29.92 -0.30 4.64
CA ARG A 341 31.24 -0.94 4.58
C ARG A 341 31.96 -0.43 3.35
N GLN A 342 33.16 0.14 3.53
CA GLN A 342 33.95 0.58 2.40
C GLN A 342 34.31 -0.59 1.47
N GLY A 343 34.19 -0.35 0.16
CA GLY A 343 34.51 -1.28 -0.90
C GLY A 343 35.09 -0.56 -2.10
N GLU A 344 35.41 -1.32 -3.13
CA GLU A 344 36.06 -0.82 -4.33
C GLU A 344 35.11 -0.80 -5.53
N VAL A 345 35.26 0.22 -6.37
CA VAL A 345 34.67 0.26 -7.71
C VAL A 345 35.76 -0.15 -8.69
N VAL A 346 35.53 -1.23 -9.43
CA VAL A 346 36.47 -1.77 -10.39
C VAL A 346 35.87 -1.79 -11.80
N ASP A 347 36.73 -1.74 -12.83
CA ASP A 347 36.30 -2.00 -14.21
C ASP A 347 36.20 -3.53 -14.48
N THR A 348 35.81 -3.90 -15.69
CA THR A 348 35.67 -5.30 -16.11
C THR A 348 36.98 -6.07 -16.18
N SER A 349 38.14 -5.37 -16.14
CA SER A 349 39.46 -5.99 -16.02
C SER A 349 39.94 -6.18 -14.57
N GLY A 350 39.19 -5.70 -13.58
CA GLY A 350 39.56 -5.73 -12.16
C GLY A 350 40.36 -4.52 -11.70
N ARG A 351 40.64 -3.51 -12.55
CA ARG A 351 41.35 -2.28 -12.17
C ARG A 351 40.50 -1.42 -11.28
N VAL A 352 41.02 -0.99 -10.15
CA VAL A 352 40.34 -0.10 -9.20
C VAL A 352 40.21 1.30 -9.80
N LEU A 353 38.97 1.79 -9.87
CA LEU A 353 38.63 3.12 -10.35
C LEU A 353 38.23 4.07 -9.20
N GLY A 354 37.89 3.56 -8.05
CA GLY A 354 37.43 4.36 -6.91
C GLY A 354 36.99 3.52 -5.74
N ARG A 355 36.38 4.17 -4.74
CA ARG A 355 35.83 3.52 -3.53
C ARG A 355 34.39 3.96 -3.26
N HIS A 356 33.64 3.11 -2.57
CA HIS A 356 32.26 3.37 -2.19
C HIS A 356 31.96 2.97 -0.74
N GLY A 357 30.86 3.45 -0.17
CA GLY A 357 30.45 3.18 1.22
C GLY A 357 29.58 1.92 1.42
N GLY A 358 29.41 1.09 0.39
CA GLY A 358 28.65 -0.16 0.48
C GLY A 358 27.99 -0.54 -0.86
N HIS A 359 28.01 -1.83 -1.21
CA HIS A 359 27.42 -2.35 -2.45
C HIS A 359 25.90 -2.12 -2.52
N THR A 360 25.22 -2.08 -1.38
CA THR A 360 23.76 -1.84 -1.29
C THR A 360 23.29 -0.51 -1.88
N ARG A 361 24.21 0.43 -2.13
CA ARG A 361 23.95 1.73 -2.79
C ARG A 361 23.78 1.61 -4.29
N PHE A 362 24.15 0.47 -4.88
CA PHE A 362 24.24 0.29 -6.32
C PHE A 362 23.21 -0.71 -6.83
N THR A 363 22.77 -0.45 -8.05
CA THR A 363 21.84 -1.33 -8.77
C THR A 363 22.40 -1.51 -10.18
N VAL A 364 22.32 -2.72 -10.73
CA VAL A 364 22.78 -3.01 -12.10
C VAL A 364 22.11 -2.06 -13.10
N GLY A 365 22.93 -1.44 -13.97
CA GLY A 365 22.52 -0.41 -14.91
C GLY A 365 22.52 1.02 -14.36
N GLN A 366 22.86 1.24 -13.08
CA GLN A 366 22.99 2.58 -12.50
C GLN A 366 24.18 3.32 -13.11
N ARG A 367 23.97 4.56 -13.55
CA ARG A 367 25.01 5.45 -14.09
C ARG A 367 25.42 6.55 -13.10
N ARG A 368 24.45 7.11 -12.36
CA ARG A 368 24.70 8.25 -11.46
C ARG A 368 25.19 7.77 -10.10
N GLY A 369 26.01 8.58 -9.43
CA GLY A 369 26.44 8.32 -8.05
C GLY A 369 27.61 7.34 -7.92
N LEU A 370 28.27 6.95 -9.02
CA LEU A 370 29.45 6.07 -9.02
C LEU A 370 30.68 6.74 -8.40
N ARG A 371 30.78 8.07 -8.50
CA ARG A 371 31.91 8.90 -8.00
C ARG A 371 33.26 8.44 -8.52
N VAL A 372 33.31 7.94 -9.76
CA VAL A 372 34.55 7.60 -10.48
C VAL A 372 34.78 8.57 -11.61
N ALA A 373 36.04 8.99 -11.81
CA ALA A 373 36.44 9.80 -12.93
C ALA A 373 36.85 8.86 -14.08
N ALA A 374 36.04 8.83 -15.14
CA ALA A 374 36.31 8.10 -16.36
C ALA A 374 36.03 9.00 -17.55
N GLY A 375 36.80 8.85 -18.62
CA GLY A 375 36.65 9.63 -19.86
C GLY A 375 35.34 9.38 -20.61
N GLU A 376 34.58 8.37 -20.20
CA GLU A 376 33.31 7.96 -20.80
C GLU A 376 32.30 7.51 -19.72
N PRO A 377 30.99 7.49 -20.03
CA PRO A 377 29.99 7.04 -19.10
C PRO A 377 30.13 5.56 -18.72
N LEU A 378 30.23 5.28 -17.42
CA LEU A 378 30.24 3.93 -16.87
C LEU A 378 28.90 3.60 -16.18
N TYR A 379 28.60 2.30 -16.15
CA TYR A 379 27.38 1.75 -15.59
C TYR A 379 27.69 0.57 -14.68
N VAL A 380 26.95 0.39 -13.62
CA VAL A 380 27.07 -0.81 -12.76
C VAL A 380 26.72 -2.04 -13.58
N LYS A 381 27.66 -2.97 -13.68
CA LYS A 381 27.51 -4.27 -14.34
C LYS A 381 27.12 -5.35 -13.35
N ALA A 382 27.78 -5.37 -12.19
CA ALA A 382 27.53 -6.34 -11.13
C ALA A 382 27.93 -5.79 -9.76
N THR A 383 27.43 -6.42 -8.71
CA THR A 383 27.86 -6.21 -7.32
C THR A 383 28.28 -7.55 -6.73
N ASP A 384 29.49 -7.60 -6.16
CA ASP A 384 29.97 -8.75 -5.40
C ASP A 384 29.86 -8.46 -3.91
N VAL A 385 28.98 -9.19 -3.24
CA VAL A 385 28.70 -9.02 -1.81
C VAL A 385 29.86 -9.51 -0.96
N ALA A 386 30.51 -10.61 -1.36
CA ALA A 386 31.57 -11.25 -0.59
C ALA A 386 32.79 -10.35 -0.45
N THR A 387 33.20 -9.74 -1.55
CA THR A 387 34.35 -8.80 -1.61
C THR A 387 33.92 -7.35 -1.37
N ASN A 388 32.61 -7.08 -1.34
CA ASN A 388 32.02 -5.73 -1.30
C ASN A 388 32.52 -4.87 -2.46
N THR A 389 32.54 -5.41 -3.68
CA THR A 389 33.06 -4.79 -4.90
C THR A 389 31.89 -4.46 -5.85
N VAL A 390 31.98 -3.29 -6.49
CA VAL A 390 31.07 -2.86 -7.55
C VAL A 390 31.81 -2.88 -8.87
N VAL A 391 31.42 -3.76 -9.78
CA VAL A 391 31.96 -3.84 -11.12
C VAL A 391 31.22 -2.88 -12.04
N VAL A 392 31.94 -2.01 -12.70
CA VAL A 392 31.40 -1.08 -13.68
C VAL A 392 31.93 -1.35 -15.08
N GLY A 393 31.13 -1.01 -16.10
CA GLY A 393 31.51 -1.20 -17.49
C GLY A 393 30.85 -0.18 -18.40
N LYS A 394 31.26 -0.18 -19.66
CA LYS A 394 30.66 0.62 -20.72
C LYS A 394 29.25 0.13 -21.03
N ARG A 395 28.48 0.96 -21.73
CA ARG A 395 27.09 0.61 -22.08
C ARG A 395 26.97 -0.73 -22.80
N ALA A 396 27.86 -1.03 -23.73
CA ALA A 396 27.85 -2.30 -24.47
C ALA A 396 28.13 -3.51 -23.56
N GLU A 397 28.91 -3.35 -22.49
CA GLU A 397 29.28 -4.43 -21.57
C GLU A 397 28.18 -4.80 -20.56
N ILE A 398 27.09 -3.99 -20.52
CA ILE A 398 25.91 -4.24 -19.69
C ILE A 398 24.67 -4.60 -20.53
N ALA A 399 24.87 -4.84 -21.83
CA ALA A 399 23.83 -5.31 -22.74
C ALA A 399 23.55 -6.81 -22.46
N SER A 400 22.29 -7.19 -22.52
CA SER A 400 21.84 -8.57 -22.34
C SER A 400 20.84 -8.93 -23.42
N ARG A 401 20.94 -10.15 -23.93
CA ARG A 401 19.98 -10.75 -24.87
C ARG A 401 19.26 -11.97 -24.32
N ARG A 402 19.74 -12.48 -23.19
CA ARG A 402 19.16 -13.63 -22.51
C ARG A 402 18.92 -13.28 -21.05
N VAL A 403 17.73 -13.61 -20.56
CA VAL A 403 17.32 -13.36 -19.17
C VAL A 403 16.80 -14.68 -18.56
N GLU A 404 17.37 -15.06 -17.44
CA GLU A 404 16.89 -16.20 -16.65
C GLU A 404 15.96 -15.69 -15.55
N VAL A 405 14.79 -16.30 -15.45
CA VAL A 405 13.74 -15.92 -14.51
C VAL A 405 13.41 -17.11 -13.63
N ASP A 406 13.59 -16.96 -12.31
CA ASP A 406 13.37 -18.00 -11.32
C ASP A 406 13.02 -17.35 -9.95
N PRO A 407 11.83 -17.60 -9.39
CA PRO A 407 10.69 -18.32 -9.98
C PRO A 407 10.00 -17.57 -11.12
N ALA A 408 9.31 -18.31 -11.99
CA ALA A 408 8.49 -17.81 -13.07
C ALA A 408 7.10 -18.44 -13.02
N THR A 409 6.06 -17.62 -13.10
CA THR A 409 4.66 -18.03 -13.15
C THR A 409 4.03 -17.55 -14.46
N LEU A 410 3.39 -18.45 -15.19
CA LEU A 410 2.62 -18.12 -16.38
C LEU A 410 1.13 -18.32 -16.10
N TYR A 411 0.33 -17.40 -16.59
CA TYR A 411 -1.14 -17.42 -16.55
C TYR A 411 -1.75 -17.93 -17.85
N ARG A 412 -0.93 -17.98 -18.90
CA ARG A 412 -1.27 -18.48 -20.23
C ARG A 412 -0.09 -19.29 -20.78
N ASP A 413 -0.30 -20.03 -21.85
CA ASP A 413 0.74 -20.79 -22.50
C ASP A 413 1.92 -19.92 -22.92
N CYS A 414 3.12 -20.47 -22.84
CA CYS A 414 4.35 -19.72 -23.07
C CYS A 414 4.51 -19.15 -24.48
N ASP A 415 3.89 -19.76 -25.48
CA ASP A 415 3.89 -19.32 -26.89
C ASP A 415 3.04 -18.06 -27.12
N ARG A 416 2.17 -17.70 -26.17
CA ARG A 416 1.43 -16.43 -26.16
C ARG A 416 2.29 -15.24 -25.71
N VAL A 417 3.46 -15.48 -25.12
CA VAL A 417 4.34 -14.39 -24.67
C VAL A 417 5.09 -13.82 -25.88
N ASP A 418 4.76 -12.60 -26.26
CA ASP A 418 5.38 -11.91 -27.41
C ASP A 418 6.40 -10.84 -26.98
N ARG A 419 6.32 -10.38 -25.72
CA ARG A 419 7.21 -9.36 -25.15
C ARG A 419 7.38 -9.50 -23.64
N VAL A 420 8.43 -8.86 -23.11
CA VAL A 420 8.71 -8.80 -21.68
C VAL A 420 9.04 -7.39 -21.23
N LYS A 421 8.50 -6.97 -20.08
CA LYS A 421 8.85 -5.71 -19.42
C LYS A 421 9.75 -6.02 -18.21
N LEU A 422 10.98 -5.50 -18.23
CA LEU A 422 12.03 -5.85 -17.27
C LEU A 422 12.26 -4.78 -16.20
N ARG A 423 11.58 -3.65 -16.29
CA ARG A 423 11.60 -2.53 -15.33
C ARG A 423 10.29 -1.76 -15.38
N TYR A 424 9.91 -1.16 -14.28
CA TYR A 424 8.67 -0.38 -14.15
C TYR A 424 8.49 0.68 -15.24
N ARG A 425 9.50 1.53 -15.46
CA ARG A 425 9.43 2.65 -16.41
C ARG A 425 10.04 2.34 -17.79
N SER A 426 10.27 1.06 -18.12
CA SER A 426 10.75 0.67 -19.45
C SER A 426 9.60 0.29 -20.36
N SER A 427 9.80 0.41 -21.66
CA SER A 427 8.92 -0.19 -22.65
C SER A 427 9.11 -1.71 -22.68
N PRO A 428 8.05 -2.48 -22.94
CA PRO A 428 8.18 -3.91 -23.20
C PRO A 428 9.07 -4.18 -24.43
N VAL A 429 9.86 -5.23 -24.34
CA VAL A 429 10.80 -5.65 -25.39
C VAL A 429 10.29 -6.94 -26.03
N PRO A 430 10.25 -7.06 -27.37
CA PRO A 430 9.90 -8.32 -28.04
C PRO A 430 10.84 -9.45 -27.62
N CYS A 431 10.26 -10.63 -27.38
CA CYS A 431 11.04 -11.78 -26.91
C CYS A 431 10.42 -13.11 -27.36
N ARG A 432 11.16 -14.18 -27.11
CA ARG A 432 10.67 -15.55 -27.05
C ARG A 432 10.99 -16.11 -25.69
N ILE A 433 10.15 -17.01 -25.19
CA ILE A 433 10.30 -17.60 -23.85
C ILE A 433 10.24 -19.11 -23.96
N ALA A 434 11.09 -19.77 -23.17
CA ALA A 434 10.96 -21.19 -22.86
C ALA A 434 10.67 -21.30 -21.35
N HIS A 435 9.60 -21.99 -20.99
CA HIS A 435 9.20 -22.17 -19.59
C HIS A 435 9.19 -23.65 -19.22
N ARG A 436 9.86 -24.01 -18.12
CA ARG A 436 9.88 -25.36 -17.60
C ARG A 436 10.10 -25.37 -16.08
N ASN A 437 9.29 -26.15 -15.36
CA ASN A 437 9.43 -26.37 -13.91
C ASN A 437 9.51 -25.09 -13.09
N GLY A 438 8.65 -24.10 -13.39
CA GLY A 438 8.60 -22.82 -12.68
C GLY A 438 9.76 -21.88 -12.97
N ARG A 439 10.56 -22.16 -14.03
CA ARG A 439 11.67 -21.32 -14.52
C ARG A 439 11.43 -20.91 -15.94
N ALA A 440 11.89 -19.73 -16.31
CA ALA A 440 11.81 -19.28 -17.68
C ALA A 440 13.16 -18.76 -18.17
N VAL A 441 13.41 -19.00 -19.45
CA VAL A 441 14.52 -18.41 -20.19
C VAL A 441 13.91 -17.53 -21.28
N VAL A 442 14.26 -16.25 -21.26
CA VAL A 442 13.76 -15.22 -22.16
C VAL A 442 14.88 -14.84 -23.13
N GLU A 443 14.66 -15.06 -24.42
CA GLU A 443 15.53 -14.59 -25.50
C GLU A 443 14.97 -13.27 -26.06
N LEU A 444 15.71 -12.19 -25.87
CA LEU A 444 15.33 -10.84 -26.29
C LEU A 444 15.68 -10.60 -27.75
N GLN A 445 14.81 -9.94 -28.51
CA GLN A 445 15.06 -9.60 -29.91
C GLN A 445 16.01 -8.41 -30.11
N GLY A 446 16.60 -7.86 -29.04
CA GLY A 446 17.55 -6.76 -29.07
C GLY A 446 18.31 -6.62 -27.77
N ASP A 447 19.33 -5.78 -27.78
CA ASP A 447 20.15 -5.48 -26.62
C ASP A 447 19.35 -4.69 -25.58
N VAL A 448 19.21 -5.24 -24.39
CA VAL A 448 18.61 -4.53 -23.22
C VAL A 448 19.69 -4.26 -22.20
N HIS A 449 19.81 -2.99 -21.80
CA HIS A 449 20.89 -2.57 -20.92
C HIS A 449 20.46 -2.55 -19.45
N GLY A 450 21.27 -3.13 -18.60
CA GLY A 450 21.11 -3.06 -17.14
C GLY A 450 19.92 -3.86 -16.61
N VAL A 451 19.73 -5.07 -17.12
CA VAL A 451 18.80 -6.04 -16.54
C VAL A 451 19.31 -6.45 -15.17
N ALA A 452 18.54 -6.17 -14.11
CA ALA A 452 19.00 -6.32 -12.73
C ALA A 452 18.44 -7.58 -12.07
N PRO A 453 19.27 -8.48 -11.53
CA PRO A 453 18.81 -9.58 -10.70
C PRO A 453 17.99 -9.11 -9.49
N GLY A 454 16.92 -9.83 -9.17
CA GLY A 454 15.93 -9.45 -8.14
C GLY A 454 14.78 -8.58 -8.65
N GLN A 455 14.92 -7.92 -9.81
CA GLN A 455 13.79 -7.23 -10.45
C GLN A 455 12.81 -8.24 -11.05
N THR A 456 11.63 -7.77 -11.38
CA THR A 456 10.60 -8.60 -12.01
C THR A 456 10.71 -8.57 -13.53
N ALA A 457 10.56 -9.74 -14.15
CA ALA A 457 10.20 -9.88 -15.54
C ALA A 457 8.68 -10.02 -15.64
N CYS A 458 8.00 -9.09 -16.31
CA CYS A 458 6.56 -9.14 -16.56
C CYS A 458 6.36 -9.63 -17.99
N PHE A 459 5.79 -10.82 -18.15
CA PHE A 459 5.52 -11.45 -19.46
C PHE A 459 4.21 -10.92 -20.01
N MET A 460 4.23 -10.55 -21.28
CA MET A 460 3.09 -9.88 -21.92
C MET A 460 2.72 -10.53 -23.25
N GLU A 461 1.43 -10.47 -23.56
CA GLU A 461 0.85 -10.70 -24.87
C GLU A 461 0.20 -9.37 -25.30
N GLY A 462 0.84 -8.65 -26.22
CA GLY A 462 0.41 -7.29 -26.54
C GLY A 462 0.55 -6.36 -25.34
N ASP A 463 -0.58 -5.85 -24.86
CA ASP A 463 -0.68 -4.99 -23.66
C ASP A 463 -1.19 -5.74 -22.40
N ARG A 464 -1.46 -7.05 -22.51
CA ARG A 464 -1.94 -7.91 -21.42
C ARG A 464 -0.80 -8.59 -20.70
N VAL A 465 -0.90 -8.71 -19.38
CA VAL A 465 0.03 -9.45 -18.53
C VAL A 465 -0.38 -10.92 -18.50
N VAL A 466 0.47 -11.78 -19.04
CA VAL A 466 0.24 -13.24 -19.10
C VAL A 466 1.16 -14.03 -18.18
N GLY A 467 1.95 -13.35 -17.35
CA GLY A 467 2.80 -13.97 -16.35
C GLY A 467 3.84 -13.03 -15.80
N TYR A 468 4.58 -13.49 -14.80
CA TYR A 468 5.68 -12.74 -14.21
C TYR A 468 6.70 -13.68 -13.54
N GLY A 469 7.83 -13.12 -13.15
CA GLY A 469 8.80 -13.86 -12.35
C GLY A 469 9.95 -12.97 -11.90
N THR A 470 10.84 -13.53 -11.10
CA THR A 470 12.01 -12.81 -10.59
C THR A 470 13.22 -13.05 -11.49
N ILE A 471 13.88 -11.99 -11.94
CA ILE A 471 15.10 -12.09 -12.72
C ILE A 471 16.21 -12.67 -11.83
N ALA A 472 16.71 -13.84 -12.23
CA ALA A 472 17.80 -14.51 -11.56
C ALA A 472 19.17 -14.09 -12.12
N ALA A 473 19.29 -14.04 -13.46
CA ALA A 473 20.48 -13.65 -14.18
C ALA A 473 20.15 -13.03 -15.55
N ALA A 474 21.13 -12.34 -16.15
CA ALA A 474 21.04 -11.80 -17.49
C ALA A 474 22.42 -11.84 -18.17
N SER A 475 22.47 -12.20 -19.46
CA SER A 475 23.70 -12.33 -20.25
C SER A 475 23.51 -11.85 -21.71
#